data_a4cf7c0b67871061407ece50f8e9245d
#
_entry.id   a4cf7c0b67871061407ece50f8e9245d
#
_cell.length_a   1.000
_cell.length_b   1.000
_cell.length_c   1.000
_cell.angle_alpha   90.00
_cell.angle_beta   90.00
_cell.angle_gamma   90.00
#
_symmetry.space_group_name_H-M   'P 1'
#
loop_
_entity.id
_entity.type
_entity.pdbx_description
1 polymer ?
#
loop_
_entity_poly.entity_id
_entity_poly.type
_entity_poly.pdbx_seq_one_letter_code
_entity_poly.pdbx_strand_id
1 'polypeptide(L)'
;MTKAVYLVGGQDAVYLALADRFERAGVTLTQNKEDSDLIIAIGANAPPMSETDIAVIPSNFPTPNAKITFRIHDILVPQQVNGWGVEIMSDWINWVKEGSQGNPPGDIEARHWVHIRDATDAIVQISLTDAEIPNGVIDLAGRRAWSSNAVLDEMKLLWRRYTDALYLSHTVESLTNVPSPASQQFEGQISRPNLVPLHNAMIASGREEGWRPLTAMRVGLMELFAHSQDK
;
A
#
# COMPACT_ATOMS: atom_id res chain seq x y z
N MET A 1 24.07 -18.46 0.83
CA MET A 1 24.69 -17.11 0.91
C MET A 1 23.55 -16.10 1.15
N THR A 2 23.76 -15.13 2.01
CA THR A 2 22.77 -14.07 2.23
C THR A 2 22.79 -13.16 1.01
N LYS A 3 21.62 -12.95 0.36
CA LYS A 3 21.54 -12.03 -0.79
C LYS A 3 21.85 -10.59 -0.34
N ALA A 4 22.59 -9.85 -1.15
CA ALA A 4 22.87 -8.42 -0.96
C ALA A 4 21.98 -7.59 -1.89
N VAL A 5 21.26 -6.60 -1.35
CA VAL A 5 20.32 -5.77 -2.11
C VAL A 5 20.76 -4.30 -2.04
N TYR A 6 20.80 -3.66 -3.18
CA TYR A 6 21.00 -2.22 -3.29
C TYR A 6 19.66 -1.52 -3.58
N LEU A 7 19.20 -0.71 -2.62
CA LEU A 7 18.01 0.11 -2.76
C LEU A 7 18.40 1.52 -3.21
N VAL A 8 17.79 2.01 -4.28
CA VAL A 8 18.02 3.36 -4.78
C VAL A 8 16.70 4.12 -4.94
N GLY A 9 16.64 5.35 -4.45
CA GLY A 9 15.46 6.21 -4.51
C GLY A 9 15.40 7.23 -3.39
N GLY A 10 14.32 8.00 -3.33
CA GLY A 10 14.05 8.87 -2.19
C GLY A 10 13.76 8.06 -0.94
N GLN A 11 14.31 8.44 0.20
CA GLN A 11 14.08 7.76 1.49
C GLN A 11 12.70 8.13 2.06
N ASP A 12 11.65 7.83 1.31
CA ASP A 12 10.27 7.99 1.74
C ASP A 12 9.76 6.77 2.55
N ALA A 13 8.51 6.80 2.98
CA ALA A 13 7.94 5.73 3.79
C ALA A 13 7.90 4.38 3.05
N VAL A 14 7.76 4.36 1.72
CA VAL A 14 7.77 3.11 0.94
C VAL A 14 9.19 2.54 0.88
N TYR A 15 10.19 3.40 0.66
CA TYR A 15 11.61 3.01 0.74
C TYR A 15 11.94 2.43 2.11
N LEU A 16 11.59 3.13 3.19
CA LEU A 16 11.89 2.69 4.56
C LEU A 16 11.17 1.39 4.92
N ALA A 17 9.92 1.21 4.48
CA ALA A 17 9.19 -0.02 4.70
C ALA A 17 9.79 -1.21 3.93
N LEU A 18 10.27 -1.00 2.71
CA LEU A 18 10.98 -2.02 1.95
C LEU A 18 12.32 -2.38 2.59
N ALA A 19 13.09 -1.37 3.03
CA ALA A 19 14.36 -1.59 3.71
C ALA A 19 14.19 -2.44 4.98
N ASP A 20 13.27 -2.05 5.89
CA ASP A 20 12.94 -2.80 7.09
C ASP A 20 12.51 -4.25 6.75
N ARG A 21 11.74 -4.42 5.68
CA ARG A 21 11.25 -5.74 5.30
C ARG A 21 12.35 -6.64 4.73
N PHE A 22 13.28 -6.10 3.93
CA PHE A 22 14.45 -6.83 3.46
C PHE A 22 15.36 -7.25 4.62
N GLU A 23 15.64 -6.35 5.57
CA GLU A 23 16.43 -6.66 6.76
C GLU A 23 15.80 -7.77 7.60
N ARG A 24 14.48 -7.72 7.83
CA ARG A 24 13.73 -8.81 8.52
C ARG A 24 13.73 -10.12 7.76
N ALA A 25 13.84 -10.09 6.44
CA ALA A 25 14.03 -11.30 5.63
C ALA A 25 15.47 -11.85 5.67
N GLY A 26 16.38 -11.23 6.44
CA GLY A 26 17.77 -11.64 6.57
C GLY A 26 18.66 -11.22 5.40
N VAL A 27 18.23 -10.20 4.64
CA VAL A 27 18.99 -9.65 3.50
C VAL A 27 19.94 -8.57 3.99
N THR A 28 21.13 -8.50 3.41
CA THR A 28 22.07 -7.41 3.64
C THR A 28 21.77 -6.25 2.69
N LEU A 29 21.45 -5.08 3.22
CA LEU A 29 21.35 -3.85 2.41
C LEU A 29 22.75 -3.28 2.21
N THR A 30 23.18 -3.15 0.95
CA THR A 30 24.47 -2.56 0.60
C THR A 30 24.33 -1.11 0.19
N GLN A 31 25.43 -0.33 0.38
CA GLN A 31 25.52 1.05 -0.07
C GLN A 31 26.14 1.16 -1.48
N ASN A 32 26.73 0.09 -1.99
CA ASN A 32 27.40 0.09 -3.28
C ASN A 32 26.67 -0.87 -4.23
N LYS A 33 26.44 -0.42 -5.45
CA LYS A 33 25.81 -1.20 -6.50
C LYS A 33 26.62 -2.46 -6.85
N GLU A 34 27.95 -2.32 -6.88
CA GLU A 34 28.89 -3.40 -7.26
C GLU A 34 28.90 -4.57 -6.28
N ASP A 35 28.46 -4.33 -5.04
CA ASP A 35 28.44 -5.34 -3.97
C ASP A 35 27.03 -6.00 -3.87
N SER A 36 26.12 -5.71 -4.79
CA SER A 36 24.74 -6.18 -4.74
C SER A 36 24.44 -7.32 -5.71
N ASP A 37 23.65 -8.28 -5.26
CA ASP A 37 23.05 -9.33 -6.09
C ASP A 37 21.79 -8.84 -6.81
N LEU A 38 21.16 -7.77 -6.29
CA LEU A 38 19.89 -7.26 -6.78
C LEU A 38 19.80 -5.74 -6.60
N ILE A 39 19.39 -5.05 -7.65
CA ILE A 39 19.23 -3.59 -7.68
C ILE A 39 17.76 -3.25 -7.78
N ILE A 40 17.23 -2.51 -6.80
CA ILE A 40 15.83 -2.10 -6.73
C ILE A 40 15.74 -0.57 -6.72
N ALA A 41 15.11 -0.01 -7.75
CA ALA A 41 14.81 1.41 -7.84
C ALA A 41 13.39 1.71 -7.31
N ILE A 42 13.26 2.70 -6.40
CA ILE A 42 12.02 3.00 -5.69
C ILE A 42 11.61 4.45 -5.93
N GLY A 43 10.35 4.63 -6.28
CA GLY A 43 9.72 5.94 -6.45
C GLY A 43 9.88 6.54 -7.84
N ALA A 44 9.15 7.63 -8.04
CA ALA A 44 9.08 8.34 -9.30
C ALA A 44 10.38 9.05 -9.70
N ASN A 45 11.14 9.47 -8.69
CA ASN A 45 12.36 10.23 -8.83
C ASN A 45 13.62 9.35 -8.75
N ALA A 46 13.46 8.02 -8.76
CA ALA A 46 14.62 7.15 -8.88
C ALA A 46 15.34 7.46 -10.21
N PRO A 47 16.64 7.68 -10.18
CA PRO A 47 17.38 7.97 -11.41
C PRO A 47 17.20 6.81 -12.39
N PRO A 48 17.04 7.07 -13.71
CA PRO A 48 16.98 6.03 -14.71
C PRO A 48 18.29 5.26 -14.69
N MET A 49 18.27 4.07 -14.09
CA MET A 49 19.45 3.21 -14.04
C MET A 49 19.38 2.24 -15.23
N SER A 50 20.44 2.23 -16.04
CA SER A 50 20.56 1.33 -17.20
C SER A 50 20.58 -0.17 -16.85
N GLU A 51 20.66 -0.50 -15.54
CA GLU A 51 20.81 -1.86 -15.02
C GLU A 51 20.02 -2.02 -13.72
N THR A 52 18.73 -1.71 -13.76
CA THR A 52 17.82 -1.96 -12.64
C THR A 52 17.14 -3.31 -12.83
N ASP A 53 17.23 -4.18 -11.86
CA ASP A 53 16.53 -5.47 -11.90
C ASP A 53 15.04 -5.26 -11.61
N ILE A 54 14.74 -4.51 -10.57
CA ILE A 54 13.37 -4.28 -10.14
C ILE A 54 13.12 -2.79 -9.96
N ALA A 55 12.00 -2.31 -10.48
CA ALA A 55 11.48 -0.98 -10.20
C ALA A 55 10.19 -1.07 -9.38
N VAL A 56 10.03 -0.17 -8.40
CA VAL A 56 8.80 -0.01 -7.60
C VAL A 56 8.32 1.42 -7.78
N ILE A 57 7.17 1.58 -8.44
CA ILE A 57 6.66 2.90 -8.84
C ILE A 57 5.17 3.07 -8.51
N PRO A 58 4.68 4.30 -8.32
CA PRO A 58 3.25 4.60 -8.31
C PRO A 58 2.61 4.30 -9.67
N SER A 59 1.32 3.97 -9.68
CA SER A 59 0.61 3.55 -10.91
C SER A 59 0.48 4.64 -11.99
N ASN A 60 0.57 5.90 -11.60
CA ASN A 60 0.49 7.07 -12.49
C ASN A 60 1.83 7.47 -13.13
N PHE A 61 2.92 6.71 -12.86
CA PHE A 61 4.24 7.00 -13.42
C PHE A 61 4.56 6.14 -14.65
N PRO A 62 5.38 6.68 -15.57
CA PRO A 62 5.82 5.91 -16.73
C PRO A 62 6.68 4.72 -16.29
N THR A 63 6.49 3.59 -16.96
CA THR A 63 7.26 2.36 -16.69
C THR A 63 8.73 2.55 -17.03
N PRO A 64 9.65 2.42 -16.06
CA PRO A 64 11.08 2.51 -16.31
C PRO A 64 11.62 1.25 -17.03
N ASN A 65 12.84 1.32 -17.49
CA ASN A 65 13.54 0.16 -18.04
C ASN A 65 14.09 -0.71 -16.91
N ALA A 66 13.32 -1.71 -16.48
CA ALA A 66 13.68 -2.70 -15.48
C ALA A 66 13.19 -4.08 -15.91
N LYS A 67 13.81 -5.17 -15.42
CA LYS A 67 13.34 -6.54 -15.70
C LYS A 67 11.92 -6.74 -15.18
N ILE A 68 11.67 -6.34 -13.94
CA ILE A 68 10.35 -6.37 -13.29
C ILE A 68 10.00 -4.98 -12.81
N THR A 69 8.78 -4.52 -13.07
CA THR A 69 8.27 -3.27 -12.53
C THR A 69 7.02 -3.54 -11.70
N PHE A 70 7.10 -3.32 -10.38
CA PHE A 70 5.93 -3.27 -9.52
C PHE A 70 5.29 -1.90 -9.63
N ARG A 71 4.06 -1.87 -10.12
CA ARG A 71 3.26 -0.67 -10.25
C ARG A 71 2.17 -0.66 -9.17
N ILE A 72 2.36 0.15 -8.14
CA ILE A 72 1.48 0.16 -6.96
C ILE A 72 0.31 1.10 -7.20
N HIS A 73 -0.90 0.59 -7.01
CA HIS A 73 -2.15 1.34 -7.07
C HIS A 73 -2.68 1.57 -5.66
N ASP A 74 -3.27 2.75 -5.42
CA ASP A 74 -4.08 3.06 -4.24
C ASP A 74 -3.45 2.58 -2.90
N ILE A 75 -2.17 2.87 -2.68
CA ILE A 75 -1.47 2.44 -1.48
C ILE A 75 -1.92 3.22 -0.24
N LEU A 76 -2.17 2.50 0.86
CA LEU A 76 -2.37 3.09 2.19
C LEU A 76 -1.04 3.16 2.92
N VAL A 77 -0.55 4.38 3.13
CA VAL A 77 0.68 4.66 3.86
C VAL A 77 0.32 5.44 5.13
N PRO A 78 0.61 4.93 6.34
CA PRO A 78 0.30 5.63 7.59
C PRO A 78 0.96 7.00 7.70
N GLN A 79 2.18 7.13 7.22
CA GLN A 79 2.86 8.41 7.09
C GLN A 79 2.56 9.02 5.73
N GLN A 80 2.24 10.32 5.69
CA GLN A 80 2.01 11.01 4.43
C GLN A 80 3.25 10.96 3.55
N VAL A 81 3.09 10.49 2.31
CA VAL A 81 4.17 10.39 1.33
C VAL A 81 3.70 11.00 0.02
N ASN A 82 4.37 12.05 -0.40
CA ASN A 82 4.08 12.69 -1.68
C ASN A 82 4.40 11.75 -2.86
N GLY A 83 3.57 11.77 -3.87
CA GLY A 83 3.80 11.08 -5.13
C GLY A 83 3.38 9.61 -5.19
N TRP A 84 2.77 9.06 -4.12
CA TRP A 84 2.28 7.67 -4.11
C TRP A 84 0.74 7.54 -4.25
N GLY A 85 0.04 8.66 -4.52
CA GLY A 85 -1.40 8.66 -4.78
C GLY A 85 -2.27 8.58 -3.53
N VAL A 86 -1.74 9.00 -2.38
CA VAL A 86 -2.41 8.92 -1.07
C VAL A 86 -2.92 10.26 -0.55
N GLU A 87 -2.75 11.32 -1.29
CA GLU A 87 -3.06 12.70 -0.89
C GLU A 87 -4.53 12.83 -0.46
N ILE A 88 -5.43 12.17 -1.19
CA ILE A 88 -6.87 12.19 -0.89
C ILE A 88 -7.20 11.64 0.52
N MET A 89 -6.41 10.68 1.02
CA MET A 89 -6.62 10.14 2.36
C MET A 89 -6.38 11.18 3.45
N SER A 90 -5.42 12.06 3.26
CA SER A 90 -5.14 13.16 4.18
C SER A 90 -6.27 14.16 4.24
N ASP A 91 -6.81 14.50 3.07
CA ASP A 91 -7.94 15.42 2.96
C ASP A 91 -9.18 14.82 3.62
N TRP A 92 -9.44 13.53 3.41
CA TRP A 92 -10.55 12.83 4.05
C TRP A 92 -10.40 12.72 5.56
N ILE A 93 -9.18 12.47 6.08
CA ILE A 93 -8.91 12.46 7.52
C ILE A 93 -9.23 13.81 8.13
N ASN A 94 -8.73 14.89 7.53
CA ASN A 94 -8.96 16.25 8.03
C ASN A 94 -10.46 16.59 8.00
N TRP A 95 -11.13 16.31 6.88
CA TRP A 95 -12.56 16.54 6.75
C TRP A 95 -13.39 15.76 7.80
N VAL A 96 -13.03 14.52 8.10
CA VAL A 96 -13.69 13.71 9.13
C VAL A 96 -13.42 14.28 10.53
N LYS A 97 -12.19 14.71 10.83
CA LYS A 97 -11.81 15.34 12.11
C LYS A 97 -12.54 16.66 12.34
N GLU A 98 -12.82 17.41 11.29
CA GLU A 98 -13.57 18.69 11.30
C GLU A 98 -15.09 18.50 11.36
N GLY A 99 -15.58 17.29 11.53
CA GLY A 99 -17.01 16.99 11.70
C GLY A 99 -17.77 16.73 10.40
N SER A 100 -17.07 16.47 9.30
CA SER A 100 -17.65 16.03 8.02
C SER A 100 -18.71 16.98 7.44
N GLN A 101 -18.50 18.28 7.56
CA GLN A 101 -19.41 19.30 7.04
C GLN A 101 -19.29 19.43 5.52
N GLY A 102 -20.41 19.55 4.82
CA GLY A 102 -20.45 19.67 3.36
C GLY A 102 -20.08 18.41 2.62
N ASN A 103 -19.66 18.55 1.36
CA ASN A 103 -19.19 17.42 0.55
C ASN A 103 -17.77 17.02 0.92
N PRO A 104 -17.44 15.72 0.87
CA PRO A 104 -16.07 15.28 1.06
C PRO A 104 -15.17 15.85 -0.06
N PRO A 105 -13.91 16.15 0.26
CA PRO A 105 -12.96 16.65 -0.73
C PRO A 105 -12.59 15.59 -1.77
N GLY A 106 -12.23 16.06 -2.97
CA GLY A 106 -11.67 15.27 -4.06
C GLY A 106 -12.67 14.36 -4.79
N ASP A 107 -12.14 13.50 -5.62
CA ASP A 107 -12.93 12.60 -6.46
C ASP A 107 -13.49 11.42 -5.65
N ILE A 108 -14.76 11.08 -5.94
CA ILE A 108 -15.49 10.01 -5.28
C ILE A 108 -15.40 8.71 -6.08
N GLU A 109 -14.25 8.40 -6.66
CA GLU A 109 -14.03 7.17 -7.39
C GLU A 109 -13.76 6.00 -6.44
N ALA A 110 -14.23 4.83 -6.81
CA ALA A 110 -13.86 3.64 -6.06
C ALA A 110 -12.42 3.22 -6.41
N ARG A 111 -11.72 2.68 -5.41
CA ARG A 111 -10.29 2.37 -5.49
C ARG A 111 -9.98 0.98 -4.93
N HIS A 112 -8.85 0.42 -5.35
CA HIS A 112 -8.37 -0.89 -4.93
C HIS A 112 -7.27 -0.75 -3.86
N TRP A 113 -7.62 -0.25 -2.68
CA TRP A 113 -6.68 0.05 -1.61
C TRP A 113 -5.85 -1.16 -1.18
N VAL A 114 -4.55 -0.96 -1.07
CA VAL A 114 -3.60 -1.93 -0.53
C VAL A 114 -2.77 -1.29 0.58
N HIS A 115 -2.60 -1.99 1.69
CA HIS A 115 -1.76 -1.50 2.78
C HIS A 115 -0.28 -1.64 2.43
N ILE A 116 0.55 -0.67 2.87
CA ILE A 116 2.00 -0.66 2.61
C ILE A 116 2.68 -1.95 3.08
N ARG A 117 2.26 -2.54 4.20
CA ARG A 117 2.80 -3.82 4.69
C ARG A 117 2.58 -4.96 3.69
N ASP A 118 1.36 -5.10 3.19
CA ASP A 118 1.04 -6.16 2.22
C ASP A 118 1.79 -5.94 0.91
N ALA A 119 1.89 -4.68 0.47
CA ALA A 119 2.63 -4.33 -0.74
C ALA A 119 4.12 -4.66 -0.62
N THR A 120 4.76 -4.25 0.48
CA THR A 120 6.20 -4.51 0.69
C THR A 120 6.49 -5.98 0.95
N ASP A 121 5.59 -6.72 1.61
CA ASP A 121 5.70 -8.16 1.78
C ASP A 121 5.72 -8.91 0.45
N ALA A 122 4.80 -8.55 -0.45
CA ALA A 122 4.74 -9.18 -1.77
C ALA A 122 5.99 -8.86 -2.61
N ILE A 123 6.43 -7.59 -2.61
CA ILE A 123 7.62 -7.17 -3.35
C ILE A 123 8.85 -7.94 -2.84
N VAL A 124 9.09 -7.96 -1.54
CA VAL A 124 10.26 -8.63 -0.95
C VAL A 124 10.22 -10.13 -1.22
N GLN A 125 9.08 -10.77 -1.05
CA GLN A 125 8.93 -12.20 -1.31
C GLN A 125 9.23 -12.56 -2.76
N ILE A 126 8.69 -11.81 -3.72
CA ILE A 126 8.94 -12.03 -5.15
C ILE A 126 10.39 -11.71 -5.50
N SER A 127 10.97 -10.66 -4.93
CA SER A 127 12.37 -10.27 -5.18
C SER A 127 13.41 -11.29 -4.68
N LEU A 128 13.06 -12.03 -3.64
CA LEU A 128 13.99 -12.99 -3.01
C LEU A 128 13.81 -14.43 -3.48
N THR A 129 12.76 -14.72 -4.26
CA THR A 129 12.54 -16.08 -4.76
C THR A 129 13.63 -16.51 -5.74
N ASP A 130 13.93 -17.80 -5.73
CA ASP A 130 14.80 -18.42 -6.75
C ASP A 130 13.99 -18.92 -7.97
N ALA A 131 12.66 -18.82 -7.91
CA ALA A 131 11.79 -19.13 -9.04
C ALA A 131 11.91 -18.06 -10.13
N GLU A 132 11.83 -18.50 -11.38
CA GLU A 132 11.81 -17.60 -12.51
C GLU A 132 10.48 -16.81 -12.55
N ILE A 133 10.58 -15.48 -12.39
CA ILE A 133 9.45 -14.57 -12.52
C ILE A 133 9.51 -13.91 -13.90
N PRO A 134 8.44 -13.97 -14.70
CA PRO A 134 8.43 -13.34 -16.03
C PRO A 134 8.71 -11.84 -15.96
N ASN A 135 9.56 -11.37 -16.85
CA ASN A 135 9.85 -9.94 -17.00
C ASN A 135 8.58 -9.17 -17.38
N GLY A 136 8.48 -7.94 -16.91
CA GLY A 136 7.40 -7.04 -17.27
C GLY A 136 6.79 -6.27 -16.08
N VAL A 137 5.58 -5.77 -16.28
CA VAL A 137 4.86 -4.99 -15.29
C VAL A 137 3.96 -5.90 -14.45
N ILE A 138 4.07 -5.77 -13.15
CA ILE A 138 3.24 -6.43 -12.14
C ILE A 138 2.44 -5.35 -11.42
N ASP A 139 1.14 -5.27 -11.71
CA ASP A 139 0.24 -4.38 -10.98
C ASP A 139 0.01 -4.92 -9.56
N LEU A 140 0.15 -4.03 -8.57
CA LEU A 140 -0.02 -4.34 -7.17
C LEU A 140 -1.12 -3.45 -6.58
N ALA A 141 -2.22 -4.08 -6.18
CA ALA A 141 -3.39 -3.41 -5.62
C ALA A 141 -4.18 -4.33 -4.71
N GLY A 142 -5.13 -3.78 -3.97
CA GLY A 142 -6.11 -4.57 -3.21
C GLY A 142 -7.00 -5.40 -4.13
N ARG A 143 -7.49 -6.52 -3.61
CA ARG A 143 -8.36 -7.42 -4.38
C ARG A 143 -9.79 -6.91 -4.54
N ARG A 144 -10.23 -6.03 -3.66
CA ARG A 144 -11.60 -5.48 -3.63
C ARG A 144 -11.59 -4.02 -4.01
N ALA A 145 -12.60 -3.62 -4.75
CA ALA A 145 -12.92 -2.22 -4.93
C ALA A 145 -13.67 -1.70 -3.70
N TRP A 146 -13.30 -0.52 -3.25
CA TRP A 146 -13.96 0.21 -2.17
C TRP A 146 -14.52 1.50 -2.74
N SER A 147 -15.82 1.71 -2.62
CA SER A 147 -16.37 3.03 -2.91
C SER A 147 -15.83 4.05 -1.91
N SER A 148 -15.64 5.28 -2.37
CA SER A 148 -15.20 6.38 -1.48
C SER A 148 -16.17 6.58 -0.32
N ASN A 149 -17.49 6.43 -0.55
CA ASN A 149 -18.48 6.51 0.51
C ASN A 149 -18.29 5.44 1.58
N ALA A 150 -18.01 4.18 1.18
CA ALA A 150 -17.76 3.11 2.14
C ALA A 150 -16.50 3.37 2.98
N VAL A 151 -15.45 3.94 2.37
CA VAL A 151 -14.24 4.32 3.09
C VAL A 151 -14.52 5.47 4.05
N LEU A 152 -15.21 6.52 3.61
CA LEU A 152 -15.56 7.69 4.42
C LEU A 152 -16.48 7.32 5.59
N ASP A 153 -17.45 6.45 5.38
CA ASP A 153 -18.34 6.00 6.46
C ASP A 153 -17.57 5.17 7.50
N GLU A 154 -16.62 4.34 7.06
CA GLU A 154 -15.72 3.63 7.97
C GLU A 154 -14.81 4.61 8.73
N MET A 155 -14.27 5.63 8.07
CA MET A 155 -13.45 6.66 8.73
C MET A 155 -14.23 7.44 9.78
N LYS A 156 -15.47 7.87 9.48
CA LYS A 156 -16.36 8.53 10.44
C LYS A 156 -16.64 7.65 11.66
N LEU A 157 -16.93 6.37 11.42
CA LEU A 157 -17.17 5.40 12.49
C LEU A 157 -15.94 5.24 13.39
N LEU A 158 -14.76 5.07 12.80
CA LEU A 158 -13.51 4.90 13.54
C LEU A 158 -13.15 6.16 14.32
N TRP A 159 -13.30 7.34 13.73
CA TRP A 159 -13.05 8.61 14.39
C TRP A 159 -13.99 8.84 15.56
N ARG A 160 -15.29 8.59 15.37
CA ARG A 160 -16.27 8.66 16.47
C ARG A 160 -15.90 7.74 17.63
N ARG A 161 -15.58 6.48 17.35
CA ARG A 161 -15.17 5.52 18.37
C ARG A 161 -13.90 5.94 19.10
N TYR A 162 -12.95 6.50 18.37
CA TYR A 162 -11.73 7.05 18.97
C TYR A 162 -12.05 8.21 19.90
N THR A 163 -12.86 9.17 19.47
CA THR A 163 -13.26 10.33 20.31
C THR A 163 -14.12 9.91 21.51
N ASP A 164 -15.05 8.97 21.32
CA ASP A 164 -15.84 8.41 22.44
C ASP A 164 -14.93 7.71 23.47
N ALA A 165 -13.89 7.01 23.02
CA ALA A 165 -12.90 6.40 23.91
C ALA A 165 -12.11 7.46 24.68
N LEU A 166 -11.65 8.51 23.99
CA LEU A 166 -10.86 9.59 24.58
C LEU A 166 -11.61 10.33 25.68
N TYR A 167 -12.91 10.56 25.45
CA TYR A 167 -13.78 11.31 26.38
C TYR A 167 -14.61 10.42 27.32
N LEU A 168 -14.39 9.10 27.31
CA LEU A 168 -15.15 8.11 28.08
C LEU A 168 -16.68 8.23 27.88
N SER A 169 -17.09 8.55 26.67
CA SER A 169 -18.49 8.82 26.26
C SER A 169 -19.16 7.68 25.51
N HIS A 170 -18.61 6.47 25.58
CA HIS A 170 -19.20 5.31 24.94
C HIS A 170 -20.60 5.01 25.47
N THR A 171 -21.52 4.73 24.53
CA THR A 171 -22.84 4.21 24.81
C THR A 171 -22.95 2.77 24.28
N VAL A 172 -24.00 2.05 24.69
CA VAL A 172 -24.27 0.71 24.17
C VAL A 172 -24.42 0.74 22.63
N GLU A 173 -25.08 1.77 22.12
CA GLU A 173 -25.29 1.97 20.68
C GLU A 173 -23.97 2.26 19.95
N SER A 174 -23.07 3.07 20.55
CA SER A 174 -21.76 3.39 19.94
C SER A 174 -20.84 2.17 19.86
N LEU A 175 -21.03 1.18 20.72
CA LEU A 175 -20.29 -0.08 20.76
C LEU A 175 -20.97 -1.21 19.97
N THR A 176 -22.18 -0.98 19.46
CA THR A 176 -22.89 -1.97 18.65
C THR A 176 -22.02 -2.44 17.48
N ASN A 177 -22.03 -3.76 17.24
CA ASN A 177 -21.25 -4.33 16.15
C ASN A 177 -21.78 -3.84 14.80
N VAL A 178 -20.94 -3.07 14.09
CA VAL A 178 -21.24 -2.61 12.73
C VAL A 178 -20.60 -3.58 11.76
N PRO A 179 -21.38 -4.16 10.83
CA PRO A 179 -20.83 -5.04 9.79
C PRO A 179 -19.71 -4.37 9.03
N SER A 180 -18.67 -5.13 8.71
CA SER A 180 -17.58 -4.59 7.88
C SER A 180 -18.12 -4.20 6.50
N PRO A 181 -17.81 -2.99 5.99
CA PRO A 181 -18.17 -2.60 4.62
C PRO A 181 -17.56 -3.54 3.56
N ALA A 182 -16.56 -4.33 3.93
CA ALA A 182 -16.01 -5.37 3.06
C ALA A 182 -17.02 -6.47 2.65
N SER A 183 -18.15 -6.58 3.36
CA SER A 183 -19.27 -7.48 2.97
C SER A 183 -20.14 -6.89 1.86
N GLN A 184 -20.08 -5.60 1.61
CA GLN A 184 -20.82 -4.94 0.54
C GLN A 184 -20.08 -5.11 -0.78
N GLN A 185 -20.76 -5.64 -1.80
CA GLN A 185 -20.20 -5.66 -3.16
C GLN A 185 -20.37 -4.28 -3.78
N PHE A 186 -19.31 -3.79 -4.40
CA PHE A 186 -19.39 -2.59 -5.22
C PHE A 186 -19.92 -2.96 -6.61
N GLU A 187 -21.09 -2.42 -6.99
CA GLU A 187 -21.77 -2.72 -8.26
C GLU A 187 -21.36 -1.78 -9.42
N GLY A 188 -20.41 -0.86 -9.20
CA GLY A 188 -19.93 0.07 -10.22
C GLY A 188 -18.93 -0.55 -11.19
N GLN A 189 -18.87 -0.01 -12.42
CA GLN A 189 -17.80 -0.31 -13.36
C GLN A 189 -16.53 0.43 -12.95
N ILE A 190 -15.52 -0.32 -12.49
CA ILE A 190 -14.19 0.22 -12.18
C ILE A 190 -13.19 -0.55 -13.01
N SER A 191 -12.24 0.18 -13.59
CA SER A 191 -11.06 -0.44 -14.19
C SER A 191 -10.23 -1.12 -13.11
N ARG A 192 -10.34 -2.45 -13.03
CA ARG A 192 -9.57 -3.25 -12.08
C ARG A 192 -8.16 -3.44 -12.62
N PRO A 193 -7.10 -3.18 -11.82
CA PRO A 193 -5.74 -3.56 -12.18
C PRO A 193 -5.64 -5.06 -12.47
N ASN A 194 -4.82 -5.44 -13.44
CA ASN A 194 -4.60 -6.85 -13.76
C ASN A 194 -3.70 -7.50 -12.70
N LEU A 195 -4.31 -8.15 -11.73
CA LEU A 195 -3.60 -8.82 -10.63
C LEU A 195 -3.15 -10.26 -10.95
N VAL A 196 -3.38 -10.76 -12.17
CA VAL A 196 -2.99 -12.13 -12.55
C VAL A 196 -1.47 -12.31 -12.50
N PRO A 197 -0.62 -11.40 -13.04
CA PRO A 197 0.83 -11.52 -12.91
C PRO A 197 1.30 -11.55 -11.45
N LEU A 198 0.75 -10.69 -10.60
CA LEU A 198 1.06 -10.67 -9.17
C LEU A 198 0.67 -11.99 -8.48
N HIS A 199 -0.54 -12.48 -8.75
CA HIS A 199 -1.03 -13.73 -8.16
C HIS A 199 -0.13 -14.91 -8.53
N ASN A 200 0.25 -15.02 -9.81
CA ASN A 200 1.13 -16.08 -10.29
C ASN A 200 2.55 -15.96 -9.72
N ALA A 201 3.10 -14.75 -9.63
CA ALA A 201 4.41 -14.51 -9.03
C ALA A 201 4.43 -14.88 -7.53
N MET A 202 3.34 -14.60 -6.80
CA MET A 202 3.20 -15.02 -5.40
C MET A 202 3.15 -16.54 -5.26
N ILE A 203 2.44 -17.25 -6.13
CA ILE A 203 2.43 -18.72 -6.16
C ILE A 203 3.84 -19.25 -6.43
N ALA A 204 4.52 -18.73 -7.46
CA ALA A 204 5.88 -19.12 -7.81
C ALA A 204 6.87 -18.86 -6.67
N SER A 205 6.65 -17.83 -5.86
CA SER A 205 7.47 -17.52 -4.68
C SER A 205 7.10 -18.30 -3.42
N GLY A 206 6.23 -19.33 -3.54
CA GLY A 206 5.88 -20.25 -2.45
C GLY A 206 4.63 -19.89 -1.66
N ARG A 207 3.84 -18.90 -2.11
CA ARG A 207 2.53 -18.59 -1.51
C ARG A 207 1.42 -19.36 -2.22
N GLU A 208 1.02 -20.50 -1.69
CA GLU A 208 0.00 -21.38 -2.29
C GLU A 208 -1.31 -20.67 -2.64
N GLU A 209 -1.76 -19.72 -1.80
CA GLU A 209 -2.98 -18.94 -2.02
C GLU A 209 -2.80 -17.79 -3.03
N GLY A 210 -1.59 -17.58 -3.55
CA GLY A 210 -1.25 -16.46 -4.43
C GLY A 210 -1.37 -15.10 -3.73
N TRP A 211 -1.76 -14.06 -4.49
CA TRP A 211 -1.91 -12.72 -3.94
C TRP A 211 -3.14 -12.60 -3.04
N ARG A 212 -2.88 -12.38 -1.76
CA ARG A 212 -3.92 -12.17 -0.74
C ARG A 212 -3.42 -11.16 0.29
N PRO A 213 -3.80 -9.87 0.18
CA PRO A 213 -3.51 -8.89 1.21
C PRO A 213 -4.19 -9.29 2.53
N LEU A 214 -3.45 -9.20 3.63
CA LEU A 214 -3.89 -9.66 4.96
C LEU A 214 -4.32 -8.51 5.86
N THR A 215 -3.82 -7.30 5.60
CA THR A 215 -4.13 -6.13 6.43
C THR A 215 -5.54 -5.64 6.15
N ALA A 216 -6.39 -5.68 7.15
CA ALA A 216 -7.76 -5.19 7.03
C ALA A 216 -7.78 -3.67 6.80
N MET A 217 -8.70 -3.17 5.97
CA MET A 217 -8.88 -1.73 5.70
C MET A 217 -9.00 -0.91 6.99
N ARG A 218 -9.75 -1.38 7.99
CA ARG A 218 -9.89 -0.75 9.30
C ARG A 218 -8.55 -0.51 9.99
N VAL A 219 -7.63 -1.47 9.91
CA VAL A 219 -6.29 -1.35 10.52
C VAL A 219 -5.53 -0.21 9.83
N GLY A 220 -5.52 -0.19 8.50
CA GLY A 220 -4.87 0.89 7.75
C GLY A 220 -5.45 2.27 8.06
N LEU A 221 -6.79 2.39 8.12
CA LEU A 221 -7.45 3.65 8.46
C LEU A 221 -7.16 4.09 9.91
N MET A 222 -7.12 3.17 10.86
CA MET A 222 -6.74 3.48 12.26
C MET A 222 -5.30 3.97 12.36
N GLU A 223 -4.37 3.37 11.63
CA GLU A 223 -2.99 3.81 11.58
C GLU A 223 -2.85 5.21 10.96
N LEU A 224 -3.62 5.52 9.91
CA LEU A 224 -3.70 6.87 9.35
C LEU A 224 -4.17 7.89 10.39
N PHE A 225 -5.22 7.60 11.16
CA PHE A 225 -5.68 8.48 12.22
C PHE A 225 -4.62 8.64 13.33
N ALA A 226 -3.98 7.56 13.76
CA ALA A 226 -2.94 7.62 14.78
C ALA A 226 -1.81 8.57 14.37
N HIS A 227 -1.26 8.41 13.17
CA HIS A 227 -0.19 9.29 12.67
C HIS A 227 -0.64 10.73 12.41
N SER A 228 -1.94 10.97 12.22
CA SER A 228 -2.48 12.34 12.07
C SER A 228 -2.63 13.09 13.40
N GLN A 229 -2.39 12.44 14.55
CA GLN A 229 -2.39 13.07 15.88
C GLN A 229 -1.01 13.59 16.29
N ASP A 230 0.06 13.05 15.68
CA ASP A 230 1.44 13.38 16.03
C ASP A 230 1.92 14.72 15.39
N LYS A 231 1.00 15.47 14.79
CA LYS A 231 1.22 16.80 14.20
C LYS A 231 0.40 17.85 14.93
#